data_f9a812ad5451b356311a7995d17e69b6
#
_entry.id   f9a812ad5451b356311a7995d17e69b6
#
_cell.length_a   1.000
_cell.length_b   1.000
_cell.length_c   1.000
_cell.angle_alpha   90.00
_cell.angle_beta   90.00
_cell.angle_gamma   90.00
#
_symmetry.space_group_name_H-M   'P 1'
#
loop_
_entity.id
_entity.type
_entity.pdbx_description
1 polymer ?
#
loop_
_entity_poly.entity_id
_entity_poly.type
_entity_poly.pdbx_seq_one_letter_code
_entity_poly.pdbx_strand_id
1 'polypeptide(L)'
;MTSQIIGNVPVPQQEKQPVILLDRLGYSSYRGPDGRPFLPTDRWEVRLVTALERTGEAVGDELASVVGVPGVEPAPFADAVRFQHRWGGRPAARLVAVTERFLLPAAELREELGIPGQRVEQALLFRDKVLMKEHLRDHGIAVPDFAPFSREAALTLLDKYHRVVVKPRLGAGSSEIHLLDDIAGLDRFVREHDGRLAEFEVEEFVDGQLYHVDSVVQDSHVTAAVAGRYVDSTMSYRRLEPCRDVAVPDGPLLDALLAFDQAVLAAYPGFTGVAHHEVFMSPSGPVFCEIAARAGGGGILAGFRSRTGANLDEVMLRAQLEGSVPHVPAPAPHLTGFTALYAEPGRVLRTPVVPDEPWITEAQILVGEGDLLAPPTRYSDAAAIVSVRGDTEEQVMARLAALAERISIPTVPESA
;
A
#
# COMPACT_ATOMS: atom_id res chain seq x y z
N MET A 1 -1.72 -24.65 64.84
CA MET A 1 -1.97 -23.74 63.68
C MET A 1 -1.16 -24.23 62.52
N THR A 2 -1.80 -24.92 61.64
CA THR A 2 -1.15 -25.55 60.46
C THR A 2 -1.31 -24.60 59.27
N SER A 3 -0.22 -23.90 58.88
CA SER A 3 -0.19 -23.04 57.70
C SER A 3 -0.17 -23.96 56.46
N GLN A 4 -1.24 -23.94 55.68
CA GLN A 4 -1.24 -24.54 54.35
C GLN A 4 -0.48 -23.60 53.39
N ILE A 5 0.61 -24.10 52.81
CA ILE A 5 1.32 -23.50 51.69
C ILE A 5 0.46 -23.81 50.44
N ILE A 6 -0.27 -22.81 49.94
CA ILE A 6 -0.94 -22.91 48.64
C ILE A 6 0.18 -22.74 47.60
N GLY A 7 0.64 -23.83 47.02
CA GLY A 7 1.55 -23.79 45.91
C GLY A 7 0.89 -23.10 44.71
N ASN A 8 1.57 -22.12 44.12
CA ASN A 8 1.18 -21.55 42.81
C ASN A 8 1.13 -22.69 41.79
N VAL A 9 -0.05 -23.07 41.38
CA VAL A 9 -0.23 -23.94 40.22
C VAL A 9 0.16 -23.09 38.99
N PRO A 10 1.19 -23.49 38.20
CA PRO A 10 1.53 -22.77 37.00
C PRO A 10 0.30 -22.75 36.07
N VAL A 11 -0.17 -21.57 35.69
CA VAL A 11 -1.18 -21.43 34.63
C VAL A 11 -0.55 -22.06 33.35
N PRO A 12 -1.20 -23.05 32.74
CA PRO A 12 -0.66 -23.66 31.51
C PRO A 12 -0.41 -22.54 30.50
N GLN A 13 0.84 -22.36 30.09
CA GLN A 13 1.13 -21.47 28.96
C GLN A 13 0.35 -22.00 27.74
N GLN A 14 -0.54 -21.18 27.22
CA GLN A 14 -1.29 -21.54 26.01
C GLN A 14 -0.29 -21.78 24.89
N GLU A 15 -0.33 -22.93 24.27
CA GLU A 15 0.59 -23.29 23.21
C GLU A 15 0.43 -22.30 22.03
N LYS A 16 1.54 -21.66 21.62
CA LYS A 16 1.55 -20.66 20.53
C LYS A 16 1.08 -21.31 19.22
N GLN A 17 0.24 -20.61 18.48
CA GLN A 17 -0.21 -21.10 17.18
C GLN A 17 0.77 -20.68 16.07
N PRO A 18 1.11 -21.57 15.11
CA PRO A 18 2.02 -21.22 14.03
C PRO A 18 1.37 -20.23 13.05
N VAL A 19 2.11 -19.15 12.73
CA VAL A 19 1.75 -18.21 11.69
C VAL A 19 2.92 -18.02 10.73
N ILE A 20 2.66 -17.96 9.43
CA ILE A 20 3.64 -17.59 8.43
C ILE A 20 3.40 -16.11 8.08
N LEU A 21 4.44 -15.28 8.27
CA LEU A 21 4.52 -13.92 7.75
C LEU A 21 5.22 -13.96 6.39
N LEU A 22 4.46 -13.67 5.34
CA LEU A 22 4.97 -13.58 3.97
C LEU A 22 5.29 -12.13 3.64
N ASP A 23 6.56 -11.82 3.51
CA ASP A 23 7.06 -10.47 3.35
C ASP A 23 8.26 -10.36 2.39
N ARG A 24 8.56 -9.15 1.93
CA ARG A 24 9.75 -8.79 1.17
C ARG A 24 10.45 -7.52 1.66
N LEU A 25 9.82 -6.78 2.59
CA LEU A 25 10.32 -5.48 3.07
C LEU A 25 11.34 -5.62 4.20
N GLY A 26 11.34 -6.76 4.88
CA GLY A 26 12.16 -7.02 6.05
C GLY A 26 11.37 -6.91 7.37
N TYR A 27 11.79 -7.69 8.35
CA TYR A 27 11.07 -7.81 9.64
C TYR A 27 11.08 -6.52 10.46
N SER A 28 12.07 -5.64 10.24
CA SER A 28 12.13 -4.31 10.84
C SER A 28 10.90 -3.44 10.53
N SER A 29 10.27 -3.63 9.38
CA SER A 29 9.05 -2.92 8.97
C SER A 29 7.83 -3.29 9.83
N TYR A 30 7.90 -4.40 10.59
CA TYR A 30 6.79 -4.89 11.43
C TYR A 30 7.04 -4.63 12.93
N ARG A 31 7.67 -3.50 13.21
CA ARG A 31 7.94 -3.03 14.57
C ARG A 31 7.44 -1.61 14.77
N GLY A 32 6.95 -1.34 15.97
CA GLY A 32 6.66 0.02 16.42
C GLY A 32 7.93 0.85 16.65
N PRO A 33 7.79 2.17 16.85
CA PRO A 33 8.91 3.06 17.19
C PRO A 33 9.62 2.67 18.50
N ASP A 34 8.94 1.95 19.39
CA ASP A 34 9.46 1.39 20.63
C ASP A 34 10.21 0.05 20.42
N GLY A 35 10.34 -0.39 19.19
CA GLY A 35 10.95 -1.68 18.81
C GLY A 35 10.08 -2.90 19.05
N ARG A 36 8.87 -2.74 19.59
CA ARG A 36 7.94 -3.85 19.83
C ARG A 36 7.42 -4.42 18.51
N PRO A 37 7.43 -5.75 18.32
CA PRO A 37 6.84 -6.36 17.13
C PRO A 37 5.32 -6.16 17.07
N PHE A 38 4.78 -5.93 15.88
CA PHE A 38 3.33 -5.84 15.66
C PHE A 38 2.63 -7.18 15.84
N LEU A 39 3.32 -8.28 15.53
CA LEU A 39 2.82 -9.63 15.76
C LEU A 39 2.97 -9.99 17.24
N PRO A 40 1.90 -10.43 17.94
CA PRO A 40 1.98 -10.83 19.36
C PRO A 40 2.70 -12.18 19.49
N THR A 41 4.02 -12.13 19.64
CA THR A 41 4.92 -13.29 19.72
C THR A 41 4.75 -14.13 20.99
N ASP A 42 4.00 -13.65 21.97
CA ASP A 42 3.56 -14.41 23.14
C ASP A 42 2.42 -15.40 22.80
N ARG A 43 1.61 -15.12 21.77
CA ARG A 43 0.48 -15.94 21.31
C ARG A 43 0.78 -16.72 20.01
N TRP A 44 1.68 -16.19 19.18
CA TRP A 44 1.99 -16.72 17.87
C TRP A 44 3.42 -17.22 17.75
N GLU A 45 3.59 -18.39 17.13
CA GLU A 45 4.87 -18.94 16.67
C GLU A 45 5.11 -18.39 15.26
N VAL A 46 5.89 -17.30 15.17
CA VAL A 46 6.06 -16.57 13.91
C VAL A 46 7.17 -17.21 13.07
N ARG A 47 6.83 -17.62 11.85
CA ARG A 47 7.73 -18.12 10.80
C ARG A 47 7.79 -17.09 9.70
N LEU A 48 8.96 -16.53 9.44
CA LEU A 48 9.17 -15.48 8.44
C LEU A 48 9.61 -16.09 7.11
N VAL A 49 8.94 -15.69 6.02
CA VAL A 49 9.40 -15.88 4.64
C VAL A 49 9.65 -14.49 4.07
N THR A 50 10.90 -14.15 3.79
CA THR A 50 11.31 -12.79 3.38
C THR A 50 12.35 -12.81 2.27
N ALA A 51 12.65 -11.64 1.68
CA ALA A 51 13.73 -11.49 0.73
C ALA A 51 15.08 -11.87 1.37
N LEU A 52 15.94 -12.56 0.63
CA LEU A 52 17.21 -13.09 1.15
C LEU A 52 18.09 -11.99 1.77
N GLU A 53 18.15 -10.84 1.12
CA GLU A 53 18.91 -9.67 1.57
C GLU A 53 18.36 -9.03 2.85
N ARG A 54 17.13 -9.37 3.24
CA ARG A 54 16.43 -8.86 4.44
C ARG A 54 16.48 -9.82 5.63
N THR A 55 17.04 -11.01 5.47
CA THR A 55 17.12 -12.00 6.55
C THR A 55 17.90 -11.51 7.77
N GLY A 56 18.90 -10.65 7.58
CA GLY A 56 19.67 -10.03 8.65
C GLY A 56 18.90 -9.07 9.56
N GLU A 57 17.70 -8.63 9.15
CA GLU A 57 16.81 -7.80 9.94
C GLU A 57 15.97 -8.62 10.95
N ALA A 58 15.96 -9.94 10.81
CA ALA A 58 15.30 -10.87 11.71
C ALA A 58 16.15 -11.05 12.98
N VAL A 59 16.00 -10.15 13.95
CA VAL A 59 16.81 -10.12 15.17
C VAL A 59 16.06 -10.78 16.33
N GLY A 60 16.77 -11.66 17.09
CA GLY A 60 16.33 -12.19 18.38
C GLY A 60 15.50 -13.46 18.30
N ASP A 61 15.13 -13.97 19.50
CA ASP A 61 14.39 -15.22 19.70
C ASP A 61 12.88 -15.11 19.42
N GLU A 62 12.45 -14.04 18.75
CA GLU A 62 11.02 -13.78 18.48
C GLU A 62 10.45 -14.61 17.33
N LEU A 63 11.31 -15.05 16.41
CA LEU A 63 10.94 -15.82 15.24
C LEU A 63 11.30 -17.31 15.43
N ALA A 64 10.34 -18.17 15.19
CA ALA A 64 10.57 -19.61 15.23
C ALA A 64 11.44 -20.09 14.05
N SER A 65 11.34 -19.45 12.91
CA SER A 65 12.18 -19.72 11.73
C SER A 65 12.18 -18.54 10.77
N VAL A 66 13.23 -18.46 9.94
CA VAL A 66 13.40 -17.49 8.86
C VAL A 66 13.82 -18.21 7.60
N VAL A 67 13.09 -17.97 6.50
CA VAL A 67 13.46 -18.45 5.16
C VAL A 67 13.67 -17.25 4.25
N GLY A 68 14.93 -17.08 3.80
CA GLY A 68 15.30 -16.07 2.82
C GLY A 68 15.09 -16.58 1.39
N VAL A 69 14.41 -15.79 0.57
CA VAL A 69 14.09 -16.11 -0.83
C VAL A 69 14.83 -15.12 -1.73
N PRO A 70 15.62 -15.58 -2.71
CA PRO A 70 16.31 -14.69 -3.64
C PRO A 70 15.32 -14.03 -4.60
N GLY A 71 15.56 -12.75 -4.93
CA GLY A 71 14.75 -11.99 -5.86
C GLY A 71 13.41 -11.52 -5.26
N VAL A 72 12.50 -11.12 -6.12
CA VAL A 72 11.24 -10.48 -5.74
C VAL A 72 10.00 -11.16 -6.34
N GLU A 73 10.18 -12.20 -7.15
CA GLU A 73 9.09 -12.89 -7.83
C GLU A 73 8.26 -13.73 -6.85
N PRO A 74 6.91 -13.76 -6.98
CA PRO A 74 6.06 -14.45 -6.02
C PRO A 74 6.24 -15.97 -5.93
N ALA A 75 6.58 -16.65 -7.04
CA ALA A 75 6.61 -18.10 -7.09
C ALA A 75 7.62 -18.74 -6.11
N PRO A 76 8.90 -18.30 -6.00
CA PRO A 76 9.82 -18.85 -5.00
C PRO A 76 9.37 -18.58 -3.55
N PHE A 77 8.70 -17.46 -3.30
CA PHE A 77 8.11 -17.18 -1.98
C PHE A 77 6.96 -18.15 -1.65
N ALA A 78 6.12 -18.45 -2.65
CA ALA A 78 5.05 -19.44 -2.48
C ALA A 78 5.62 -20.82 -2.12
N ASP A 79 6.69 -21.26 -2.77
CA ASP A 79 7.37 -22.52 -2.45
C ASP A 79 7.95 -22.51 -1.02
N ALA A 80 8.51 -21.39 -0.58
CA ALA A 80 8.98 -21.25 0.80
C ALA A 80 7.83 -21.32 1.82
N VAL A 81 6.67 -20.73 1.51
CA VAL A 81 5.46 -20.85 2.36
C VAL A 81 4.98 -22.31 2.43
N ARG A 82 4.90 -23.04 1.30
CA ARG A 82 4.56 -24.47 1.26
C ARG A 82 5.53 -25.30 2.10
N PHE A 83 6.82 -24.99 1.99
CA PHE A 83 7.86 -25.63 2.80
C PHE A 83 7.63 -25.39 4.30
N GLN A 84 7.45 -24.14 4.72
CA GLN A 84 7.22 -23.76 6.11
C GLN A 84 5.93 -24.37 6.68
N HIS A 85 4.87 -24.44 5.86
CA HIS A 85 3.60 -25.06 6.27
C HIS A 85 3.76 -26.57 6.49
N ARG A 86 4.48 -27.26 5.61
CA ARG A 86 4.62 -28.74 5.62
C ARG A 86 5.70 -29.23 6.59
N TRP A 87 6.83 -28.51 6.67
CA TRP A 87 8.04 -29.00 7.34
C TRP A 87 8.44 -28.16 8.57
N GLY A 88 7.76 -27.05 8.82
CA GLY A 88 8.04 -26.16 9.97
C GLY A 88 7.55 -26.73 11.32
N GLY A 89 7.20 -28.00 11.41
CA GLY A 89 6.58 -28.61 12.60
C GLY A 89 5.07 -28.73 12.45
N ARG A 90 4.29 -27.97 13.21
CA ARG A 90 2.82 -27.94 13.03
C ARG A 90 2.42 -27.12 11.80
N PRO A 91 1.34 -27.51 11.07
CA PRO A 91 0.82 -26.71 9.98
C PRO A 91 0.49 -25.26 10.43
N ALA A 92 0.74 -24.28 9.59
CA ALA A 92 0.42 -22.89 9.90
C ALA A 92 -1.10 -22.70 10.05
N ALA A 93 -1.50 -22.09 11.16
CA ALA A 93 -2.89 -21.73 11.44
C ALA A 93 -3.31 -20.44 10.71
N ARG A 94 -2.34 -19.60 10.37
CA ARG A 94 -2.54 -18.36 9.62
C ARG A 94 -1.40 -18.13 8.62
N LEU A 95 -1.72 -17.48 7.51
CA LEU A 95 -0.78 -16.90 6.55
C LEU A 95 -1.09 -15.41 6.43
N VAL A 96 -0.13 -14.56 6.74
CA VAL A 96 -0.29 -13.10 6.76
C VAL A 96 0.58 -12.47 5.68
N ALA A 97 0.00 -11.58 4.89
CA ALA A 97 0.69 -10.78 3.88
C ALA A 97 0.07 -9.38 3.81
N VAL A 98 0.92 -8.33 3.88
CA VAL A 98 0.46 -6.94 3.87
C VAL A 98 0.90 -6.16 2.63
N THR A 99 1.81 -6.72 1.84
CA THR A 99 2.31 -6.04 0.64
C THR A 99 1.48 -6.39 -0.59
N GLU A 100 1.21 -5.40 -1.43
CA GLU A 100 0.39 -5.49 -2.65
C GLU A 100 0.71 -6.74 -3.50
N ARG A 101 2.01 -7.00 -3.71
CA ARG A 101 2.51 -8.10 -4.53
C ARG A 101 2.11 -9.47 -4.00
N PHE A 102 1.94 -9.61 -2.69
CA PHE A 102 1.67 -10.90 -2.05
C PHE A 102 0.21 -11.13 -1.66
N LEU A 103 -0.69 -10.15 -1.86
CA LEU A 103 -2.11 -10.32 -1.50
C LEU A 103 -2.76 -11.47 -2.25
N LEU A 104 -2.65 -11.48 -3.58
CA LEU A 104 -3.22 -12.55 -4.42
C LEU A 104 -2.47 -13.89 -4.23
N PRO A 105 -1.13 -13.98 -4.28
CA PRO A 105 -0.41 -15.21 -3.96
C PRO A 105 -0.73 -15.78 -2.57
N ALA A 106 -0.92 -14.93 -1.57
CA ALA A 106 -1.32 -15.38 -0.23
C ALA A 106 -2.76 -15.95 -0.22
N ALA A 107 -3.68 -15.40 -1.00
CA ALA A 107 -5.03 -15.94 -1.14
C ALA A 107 -5.00 -17.32 -1.82
N GLU A 108 -4.24 -17.48 -2.90
CA GLU A 108 -4.02 -18.75 -3.58
C GLU A 108 -3.45 -19.83 -2.63
N LEU A 109 -2.43 -19.46 -1.86
CA LEU A 109 -1.82 -20.37 -0.86
C LEU A 109 -2.78 -20.72 0.28
N ARG A 110 -3.62 -19.77 0.74
CA ARG A 110 -4.64 -20.07 1.75
C ARG A 110 -5.64 -21.10 1.25
N GLU A 111 -6.08 -21.00 -0.01
CA GLU A 111 -6.97 -22.00 -0.61
C GLU A 111 -6.28 -23.36 -0.78
N GLU A 112 -5.06 -23.37 -1.32
CA GLU A 112 -4.29 -24.60 -1.55
C GLU A 112 -3.99 -25.34 -0.24
N LEU A 113 -3.62 -24.61 0.83
CA LEU A 113 -3.17 -25.19 2.10
C LEU A 113 -4.29 -25.33 3.15
N GLY A 114 -5.51 -24.92 2.83
CA GLY A 114 -6.64 -24.95 3.77
C GLY A 114 -6.51 -23.97 4.93
N ILE A 115 -5.72 -22.89 4.77
CA ILE A 115 -5.53 -21.84 5.78
C ILE A 115 -6.69 -20.82 5.71
N PRO A 116 -7.30 -20.43 6.84
CA PRO A 116 -8.35 -19.41 6.84
C PRO A 116 -7.83 -18.02 6.40
N GLY A 117 -8.71 -17.23 5.80
CA GLY A 117 -8.43 -15.84 5.41
C GLY A 117 -9.04 -15.49 4.06
N GLN A 118 -8.66 -14.34 3.50
CA GLN A 118 -9.13 -13.84 2.23
C GLN A 118 -8.88 -14.87 1.10
N ARG A 119 -9.92 -15.15 0.31
CA ARG A 119 -9.91 -16.08 -0.81
C ARG A 119 -9.54 -15.38 -2.12
N VAL A 120 -9.20 -16.18 -3.14
CA VAL A 120 -8.77 -15.67 -4.46
C VAL A 120 -9.82 -14.75 -5.09
N GLU A 121 -11.10 -15.15 -5.08
CA GLU A 121 -12.19 -14.33 -5.61
C GLU A 121 -12.24 -12.95 -4.93
N GLN A 122 -12.16 -12.91 -3.60
CA GLN A 122 -12.15 -11.65 -2.85
C GLN A 122 -10.87 -10.83 -3.12
N ALA A 123 -9.69 -11.49 -3.19
CA ALA A 123 -8.44 -10.81 -3.46
C ALA A 123 -8.41 -10.18 -4.85
N LEU A 124 -8.98 -10.85 -5.86
CA LEU A 124 -9.09 -10.32 -7.23
C LEU A 124 -9.91 -9.03 -7.29
N LEU A 125 -10.97 -8.90 -6.49
CA LEU A 125 -11.77 -7.67 -6.43
C LEU A 125 -11.00 -6.47 -5.87
N PHE A 126 -9.87 -6.69 -5.21
CA PHE A 126 -8.95 -5.64 -4.74
C PHE A 126 -7.65 -5.56 -5.57
N ARG A 127 -7.54 -6.33 -6.65
CA ARG A 127 -6.31 -6.40 -7.47
C ARG A 127 -6.54 -6.20 -8.96
N ASP A 128 -7.58 -6.80 -9.54
CA ASP A 128 -7.87 -6.69 -10.96
C ASP A 128 -8.82 -5.52 -11.22
N LYS A 129 -8.30 -4.47 -11.83
CA LYS A 129 -9.02 -3.21 -12.06
C LYS A 129 -10.28 -3.35 -12.90
N VAL A 130 -10.33 -4.35 -13.78
CA VAL A 130 -11.55 -4.67 -14.55
C VAL A 130 -12.61 -5.29 -13.65
N LEU A 131 -12.25 -6.38 -12.94
CA LEU A 131 -13.19 -7.06 -12.03
C LEU A 131 -13.67 -6.14 -10.91
N MET A 132 -12.78 -5.31 -10.38
CA MET A 132 -13.06 -4.29 -9.37
C MET A 132 -14.14 -3.31 -9.85
N LYS A 133 -14.00 -2.74 -11.04
CA LYS A 133 -14.96 -1.79 -11.60
C LYS A 133 -16.27 -2.45 -12.06
N GLU A 134 -16.22 -3.67 -12.60
CA GLU A 134 -17.42 -4.45 -12.92
C GLU A 134 -18.24 -4.69 -11.65
N HIS A 135 -17.60 -5.18 -10.59
CA HIS A 135 -18.23 -5.41 -9.30
C HIS A 135 -18.87 -4.14 -8.73
N LEU A 136 -18.15 -3.03 -8.71
CA LEU A 136 -18.65 -1.77 -8.15
C LEU A 136 -19.77 -1.15 -8.99
N ARG A 137 -19.72 -1.22 -10.31
CA ARG A 137 -20.77 -0.77 -11.20
C ARG A 137 -22.08 -1.53 -10.96
N ASP A 138 -22.01 -2.85 -10.73
CA ASP A 138 -23.16 -3.69 -10.42
C ASP A 138 -23.79 -3.33 -9.05
N HIS A 139 -23.02 -2.66 -8.16
CA HIS A 139 -23.49 -2.11 -6.89
C HIS A 139 -23.88 -0.62 -6.96
N GLY A 140 -23.94 -0.03 -8.15
CA GLY A 140 -24.35 1.36 -8.36
C GLY A 140 -23.32 2.42 -7.99
N ILE A 141 -22.05 2.04 -7.83
CA ILE A 141 -20.94 2.96 -7.60
C ILE A 141 -20.52 3.60 -8.93
N ALA A 142 -20.29 4.91 -8.90
CA ALA A 142 -19.78 5.63 -10.07
C ALA A 142 -18.33 5.21 -10.38
N VAL A 143 -18.11 4.61 -11.54
CA VAL A 143 -16.81 4.21 -12.07
C VAL A 143 -16.61 4.83 -13.44
N PRO A 144 -15.38 5.08 -13.93
CA PRO A 144 -15.16 5.52 -15.29
C PRO A 144 -15.68 4.47 -16.29
N ASP A 145 -16.01 4.87 -17.51
CA ASP A 145 -16.22 3.89 -18.59
C ASP A 145 -14.91 3.15 -18.84
N PHE A 146 -14.97 1.82 -18.89
CA PHE A 146 -13.77 0.96 -19.01
C PHE A 146 -14.06 -0.33 -19.78
N ALA A 147 -12.97 -0.96 -20.24
CA ALA A 147 -13.00 -2.31 -20.82
C ALA A 147 -11.65 -3.02 -20.61
N PRO A 148 -11.60 -4.36 -20.62
CA PRO A 148 -10.36 -5.07 -20.93
C PRO A 148 -9.77 -4.52 -22.21
N PHE A 149 -8.44 -4.34 -22.25
CA PHE A 149 -7.83 -3.70 -23.41
C PHE A 149 -8.04 -4.54 -24.67
N SER A 150 -8.59 -3.90 -25.67
CA SER A 150 -8.52 -4.28 -27.07
C SER A 150 -8.40 -3.01 -27.91
N ARG A 151 -7.81 -3.11 -29.12
CA ARG A 151 -7.72 -1.95 -29.99
C ARG A 151 -9.11 -1.36 -30.34
N GLU A 152 -10.12 -2.21 -30.47
CA GLU A 152 -11.51 -1.79 -30.75
C GLU A 152 -12.11 -1.05 -29.56
N ALA A 153 -11.98 -1.58 -28.34
CA ALA A 153 -12.46 -0.92 -27.12
C ALA A 153 -11.77 0.44 -26.91
N ALA A 154 -10.45 0.49 -27.13
CA ALA A 154 -9.68 1.72 -27.01
C ALA A 154 -10.10 2.77 -28.04
N LEU A 155 -10.37 2.38 -29.29
CA LEU A 155 -10.91 3.28 -30.32
C LEU A 155 -12.30 3.81 -29.95
N THR A 156 -13.18 2.96 -29.44
CA THR A 156 -14.53 3.34 -29.02
C THR A 156 -14.48 4.38 -27.90
N LEU A 157 -13.65 4.17 -26.90
CA LEU A 157 -13.50 5.12 -25.78
C LEU A 157 -12.79 6.41 -26.22
N LEU A 158 -11.78 6.30 -27.10
CA LEU A 158 -11.05 7.47 -27.62
C LEU A 158 -11.95 8.37 -28.47
N ASP A 159 -12.84 7.80 -29.29
CA ASP A 159 -13.84 8.54 -30.06
C ASP A 159 -14.82 9.29 -29.14
N LYS A 160 -15.21 8.65 -28.03
CA LYS A 160 -16.16 9.23 -27.07
C LYS A 160 -15.55 10.31 -26.19
N TYR A 161 -14.33 10.10 -25.67
CA TYR A 161 -13.72 10.92 -24.63
C TYR A 161 -12.53 11.75 -25.11
N HIS A 162 -12.02 11.54 -26.33
CA HIS A 162 -10.84 12.21 -26.92
C HIS A 162 -9.51 11.92 -26.19
N ARG A 163 -9.57 11.41 -24.98
CA ARG A 163 -8.43 10.96 -24.15
C ARG A 163 -8.82 9.76 -23.34
N VAL A 164 -7.95 8.77 -23.30
CA VAL A 164 -8.14 7.54 -22.52
C VAL A 164 -6.89 7.21 -21.73
N VAL A 165 -7.08 6.44 -20.66
CA VAL A 165 -6.00 5.86 -19.85
C VAL A 165 -5.90 4.38 -20.17
N VAL A 166 -4.67 3.91 -20.43
CA VAL A 166 -4.37 2.48 -20.49
C VAL A 166 -3.41 2.15 -19.36
N LYS A 167 -3.76 1.14 -18.57
CA LYS A 167 -2.96 0.73 -17.41
C LYS A 167 -3.03 -0.78 -17.16
N PRO A 168 -2.01 -1.39 -16.54
CA PRO A 168 -2.04 -2.81 -16.24
C PRO A 168 -3.17 -3.13 -15.25
N ARG A 169 -3.93 -4.21 -15.51
CA ARG A 169 -5.03 -4.68 -14.66
C ARG A 169 -4.58 -4.98 -13.24
N LEU A 170 -3.42 -5.63 -13.09
CA LEU A 170 -2.84 -6.02 -11.79
C LEU A 170 -1.70 -5.08 -11.34
N GLY A 171 -1.52 -3.94 -12.01
CA GLY A 171 -0.48 -2.96 -11.71
C GLY A 171 -0.70 -2.24 -10.37
N ALA A 172 0.35 -1.60 -9.86
CA ALA A 172 0.32 -0.76 -8.67
C ALA A 172 1.38 0.35 -8.74
N GLY A 173 1.21 1.42 -7.94
CA GLY A 173 2.19 2.50 -7.81
C GLY A 173 2.36 3.35 -9.07
N SER A 174 1.29 3.57 -9.80
CA SER A 174 1.25 4.39 -11.04
C SER A 174 2.25 3.94 -12.12
N SER A 175 2.63 2.66 -12.13
CA SER A 175 3.53 2.09 -13.13
C SER A 175 2.80 1.78 -14.43
N GLU A 176 3.49 1.92 -15.57
CA GLU A 176 2.98 1.60 -16.91
C GLU A 176 1.60 2.24 -17.24
N ILE A 177 1.33 3.45 -16.72
CA ILE A 177 0.13 4.21 -17.10
C ILE A 177 0.42 4.96 -18.39
N HIS A 178 -0.43 4.80 -19.39
CA HIS A 178 -0.35 5.45 -20.70
C HIS A 178 -1.57 6.34 -20.93
N LEU A 179 -1.33 7.60 -21.26
CA LEU A 179 -2.37 8.52 -21.70
C LEU A 179 -2.35 8.53 -23.23
N LEU A 180 -3.48 8.23 -23.84
CA LEU A 180 -3.64 8.19 -25.30
C LEU A 180 -4.65 9.25 -25.73
N ASP A 181 -4.20 10.17 -26.58
CA ASP A 181 -5.00 11.30 -27.07
C ASP A 181 -5.40 11.13 -28.55
N ASP A 182 -4.79 10.16 -29.25
CA ASP A 182 -5.02 9.94 -30.69
C ASP A 182 -4.74 8.50 -31.13
N ILE A 183 -5.13 8.20 -32.37
CA ILE A 183 -4.95 6.88 -32.97
C ILE A 183 -3.44 6.54 -33.14
N ALA A 184 -2.59 7.53 -33.39
CA ALA A 184 -1.16 7.28 -33.57
C ALA A 184 -0.51 6.82 -32.24
N GLY A 185 -0.92 7.39 -31.11
CA GLY A 185 -0.54 6.96 -29.77
C GLY A 185 -1.03 5.53 -29.47
N LEU A 186 -2.30 5.24 -29.82
CA LEU A 186 -2.87 3.91 -29.68
C LEU A 186 -2.10 2.86 -30.50
N ASP A 187 -1.83 3.14 -31.78
CA ASP A 187 -1.10 2.21 -32.63
C ASP A 187 0.36 2.01 -32.17
N ARG A 188 0.97 3.02 -31.56
CA ARG A 188 2.30 2.90 -30.92
C ARG A 188 2.21 2.00 -29.72
N PHE A 189 1.27 2.23 -28.80
CA PHE A 189 1.05 1.41 -27.62
C PHE A 189 0.86 -0.07 -27.99
N VAL A 190 0.00 -0.36 -28.97
CA VAL A 190 -0.25 -1.73 -29.44
C VAL A 190 1.04 -2.40 -29.94
N ARG A 191 1.88 -1.68 -30.72
CA ARG A 191 3.16 -2.26 -31.20
C ARG A 191 4.16 -2.50 -30.07
N GLU A 192 4.25 -1.58 -29.12
CA GLU A 192 5.21 -1.66 -28.00
C GLU A 192 4.86 -2.76 -26.98
N HIS A 193 3.56 -3.12 -26.90
CA HIS A 193 3.05 -4.11 -25.95
C HIS A 193 2.47 -5.37 -26.64
N ASP A 194 2.90 -5.64 -27.87
CA ASP A 194 2.47 -6.85 -28.57
C ASP A 194 2.77 -8.12 -27.75
N GLY A 195 1.78 -9.00 -27.65
CA GLY A 195 1.84 -10.20 -26.78
C GLY A 195 1.47 -9.98 -25.31
N ARG A 196 1.34 -8.72 -24.84
CA ARG A 196 0.95 -8.37 -23.46
C ARG A 196 -0.37 -7.62 -23.37
N LEU A 197 -1.05 -7.36 -24.44
CA LEU A 197 -2.25 -6.49 -24.48
C LEU A 197 -3.35 -6.95 -23.51
N ALA A 198 -3.50 -8.26 -23.28
CA ALA A 198 -4.47 -8.82 -22.35
C ALA A 198 -4.19 -8.48 -20.87
N GLU A 199 -2.97 -8.02 -20.54
CA GLU A 199 -2.60 -7.59 -19.19
C GLU A 199 -3.13 -6.20 -18.84
N PHE A 200 -3.63 -5.45 -19.84
CA PHE A 200 -4.06 -4.06 -19.70
C PHE A 200 -5.58 -3.91 -19.69
N GLU A 201 -6.02 -2.79 -19.19
CA GLU A 201 -7.36 -2.23 -19.38
C GLU A 201 -7.24 -0.86 -20.06
N VAL A 202 -8.35 -0.41 -20.62
CA VAL A 202 -8.53 0.96 -21.12
C VAL A 202 -9.74 1.58 -20.44
N GLU A 203 -9.60 2.83 -20.02
CA GLU A 203 -10.68 3.57 -19.33
C GLU A 203 -10.74 5.02 -19.79
N GLU A 204 -11.88 5.65 -19.53
CA GLU A 204 -12.10 7.08 -19.64
C GLU A 204 -11.05 7.86 -18.83
N PHE A 205 -10.53 8.95 -19.40
CA PHE A 205 -9.76 9.91 -18.63
C PHE A 205 -10.73 10.78 -17.81
N VAL A 206 -10.80 10.56 -16.51
CA VAL A 206 -11.62 11.36 -15.60
C VAL A 206 -10.93 12.70 -15.32
N ASP A 207 -11.55 13.81 -15.74
CA ASP A 207 -11.09 15.15 -15.41
C ASP A 207 -11.56 15.52 -13.99
N GLY A 208 -10.68 15.31 -13.01
CA GLY A 208 -10.96 15.52 -11.60
C GLY A 208 -9.71 15.48 -10.74
N GLN A 209 -9.77 16.13 -9.59
CA GLN A 209 -8.71 16.05 -8.59
C GLN A 209 -8.68 14.65 -7.96
N LEU A 210 -7.52 14.05 -7.89
CA LEU A 210 -7.32 12.74 -7.26
C LEU A 210 -7.15 12.89 -5.74
N TYR A 211 -7.91 12.09 -5.01
CA TYR A 211 -7.88 11.93 -3.56
C TYR A 211 -7.64 10.47 -3.20
N HIS A 212 -7.26 10.22 -1.96
CA HIS A 212 -7.28 8.88 -1.39
C HIS A 212 -7.99 8.89 -0.03
N VAL A 213 -8.54 7.75 0.34
CA VAL A 213 -9.08 7.47 1.67
C VAL A 213 -8.44 6.19 2.16
N ASP A 214 -7.79 6.26 3.33
CA ASP A 214 -7.19 5.12 3.99
C ASP A 214 -8.05 4.73 5.18
N SER A 215 -8.64 3.54 5.12
CA SER A 215 -9.72 3.12 6.00
C SER A 215 -9.38 1.86 6.77
N VAL A 216 -9.77 1.83 8.04
CA VAL A 216 -9.84 0.62 8.87
C VAL A 216 -11.28 0.11 8.82
N VAL A 217 -11.44 -1.14 8.44
CA VAL A 217 -12.74 -1.73 8.09
C VAL A 217 -13.00 -2.97 8.91
N GLN A 218 -14.18 -3.07 9.52
CA GLN A 218 -14.68 -4.26 10.20
C GLN A 218 -16.02 -4.69 9.56
N ASP A 219 -16.07 -5.89 8.99
CA ASP A 219 -17.27 -6.43 8.36
C ASP A 219 -17.94 -5.43 7.38
N SER A 220 -17.13 -4.87 6.46
CA SER A 220 -17.54 -3.87 5.46
C SER A 220 -17.91 -2.49 6.01
N HIS A 221 -17.75 -2.25 7.31
CA HIS A 221 -18.02 -0.95 7.94
C HIS A 221 -16.71 -0.23 8.25
N VAL A 222 -16.60 1.02 7.82
CA VAL A 222 -15.46 1.87 8.14
C VAL A 222 -15.52 2.27 9.61
N THR A 223 -14.49 1.92 10.37
CA THR A 223 -14.39 2.25 11.80
C THR A 223 -13.46 3.43 12.09
N ALA A 224 -12.52 3.69 11.18
CA ALA A 224 -11.67 4.87 11.19
C ALA A 224 -11.18 5.14 9.76
N ALA A 225 -11.03 6.41 9.39
CA ALA A 225 -10.50 6.79 8.08
C ALA A 225 -9.76 8.13 8.14
N VAL A 226 -8.82 8.31 7.22
CA VAL A 226 -8.14 9.58 6.93
C VAL A 226 -8.12 9.75 5.42
N ALA A 227 -8.50 10.93 4.94
CA ALA A 227 -8.42 11.27 3.52
C ALA A 227 -7.28 12.23 3.23
N GLY A 228 -6.65 12.07 2.05
CA GLY A 228 -5.62 12.94 1.52
C GLY A 228 -5.88 13.33 0.07
N ARG A 229 -5.23 14.40 -0.36
CA ARG A 229 -5.26 14.91 -1.72
C ARG A 229 -3.87 14.84 -2.32
N TYR A 230 -3.72 14.16 -3.44
CA TYR A 230 -2.51 14.26 -4.24
C TYR A 230 -2.43 15.66 -4.85
N VAL A 231 -1.49 16.47 -4.36
CA VAL A 231 -1.27 17.85 -4.85
C VAL A 231 -0.71 17.82 -6.27
N ASP A 232 0.24 16.94 -6.49
CA ASP A 232 0.89 16.75 -7.78
C ASP A 232 0.40 15.44 -8.42
N SER A 233 0.66 15.26 -9.70
CA SER A 233 0.37 13.99 -10.37
C SER A 233 1.18 12.85 -9.75
N THR A 234 0.55 11.70 -9.51
CA THR A 234 1.27 10.48 -9.08
C THR A 234 2.30 9.99 -10.10
N MET A 235 2.30 10.57 -11.31
CA MET A 235 3.30 10.34 -12.35
C MET A 235 4.41 11.40 -12.39
N SER A 236 4.50 12.33 -11.42
CA SER A 236 5.54 13.37 -11.33
C SER A 236 6.95 12.80 -11.31
N TYR A 237 7.13 11.56 -10.84
CA TYR A 237 8.39 10.83 -10.89
C TYR A 237 9.02 10.78 -12.30
N ARG A 238 8.20 10.79 -13.38
CA ARG A 238 8.69 10.76 -14.77
C ARG A 238 9.46 12.02 -15.16
N ARG A 239 9.23 13.11 -14.44
CA ARG A 239 9.91 14.40 -14.63
C ARG A 239 10.84 14.73 -13.46
N LEU A 240 11.04 13.79 -12.53
CA LEU A 240 11.81 13.95 -11.30
C LEU A 240 11.29 15.12 -10.45
N GLU A 241 10.03 15.49 -10.60
CA GLU A 241 9.36 16.50 -9.80
C GLU A 241 8.86 15.90 -8.49
N PRO A 242 8.86 16.66 -7.38
CA PRO A 242 8.29 16.18 -6.12
C PRO A 242 6.83 15.73 -6.29
N CYS A 243 6.43 14.68 -5.59
CA CYS A 243 5.04 14.31 -5.48
C CYS A 243 4.59 14.56 -4.04
N ARG A 244 3.69 15.54 -3.86
CA ARG A 244 3.19 15.99 -2.57
C ARG A 244 1.76 15.51 -2.36
N ASP A 245 1.46 15.28 -1.10
CA ASP A 245 0.14 14.95 -0.60
C ASP A 245 -0.18 15.82 0.62
N VAL A 246 -1.47 16.09 0.84
CA VAL A 246 -1.96 16.84 2.00
C VAL A 246 -3.29 16.27 2.46
N ALA A 247 -3.43 16.09 3.78
CA ALA A 247 -4.68 15.64 4.39
C ALA A 247 -5.84 16.61 4.09
N VAL A 248 -7.00 16.05 3.81
CA VAL A 248 -8.24 16.83 3.59
C VAL A 248 -8.74 17.35 4.94
N PRO A 249 -8.95 18.67 5.08
CA PRO A 249 -9.51 19.24 6.30
C PRO A 249 -10.99 18.87 6.48
N ASP A 250 -11.47 18.98 7.73
CA ASP A 250 -12.88 18.77 8.05
C ASP A 250 -13.78 19.70 7.22
N GLY A 251 -14.88 19.14 6.70
CA GLY A 251 -15.85 19.88 5.90
C GLY A 251 -16.56 19.02 4.85
N PRO A 252 -17.39 19.65 4.01
CA PRO A 252 -18.26 18.92 3.06
C PRO A 252 -17.50 18.02 2.07
N LEU A 253 -16.28 18.38 1.72
CA LEU A 253 -15.43 17.55 0.84
C LEU A 253 -15.01 16.27 1.55
N LEU A 254 -14.53 16.36 2.78
CA LEU A 254 -14.18 15.18 3.58
C LEU A 254 -15.39 14.29 3.78
N ASP A 255 -16.55 14.87 4.14
CA ASP A 255 -17.80 14.14 4.32
C ASP A 255 -18.19 13.36 3.06
N ALA A 256 -18.07 13.97 1.88
CA ALA A 256 -18.38 13.35 0.61
C ALA A 256 -17.43 12.19 0.27
N LEU A 257 -16.12 12.36 0.53
CA LEU A 257 -15.12 11.32 0.32
C LEU A 257 -15.34 10.12 1.25
N LEU A 258 -15.59 10.37 2.55
CA LEU A 258 -15.87 9.31 3.53
C LEU A 258 -17.18 8.58 3.25
N ALA A 259 -18.22 9.28 2.83
CA ALA A 259 -19.49 8.67 2.44
C ALA A 259 -19.34 7.78 1.20
N PHE A 260 -18.54 8.21 0.22
CA PHE A 260 -18.27 7.44 -0.97
C PHE A 260 -17.41 6.20 -0.66
N ASP A 261 -16.38 6.36 0.17
CA ASP A 261 -15.54 5.26 0.64
C ASP A 261 -16.36 4.18 1.36
N GLN A 262 -17.24 4.59 2.29
CA GLN A 262 -18.14 3.66 2.96
C GLN A 262 -19.10 2.95 1.98
N ALA A 263 -19.61 3.65 0.96
CA ALA A 263 -20.46 3.06 -0.06
C ALA A 263 -19.70 2.02 -0.90
N VAL A 264 -18.45 2.31 -1.29
CA VAL A 264 -17.56 1.38 -1.98
C VAL A 264 -17.30 0.15 -1.11
N LEU A 265 -16.89 0.33 0.14
CA LEU A 265 -16.55 -0.77 1.04
C LEU A 265 -17.76 -1.64 1.42
N ALA A 266 -18.97 -1.08 1.44
CA ALA A 266 -20.21 -1.84 1.62
C ALA A 266 -20.48 -2.83 0.48
N ALA A 267 -19.90 -2.62 -0.71
CA ALA A 267 -19.98 -3.56 -1.82
C ALA A 267 -19.06 -4.78 -1.66
N TYR A 268 -18.21 -4.85 -0.63
CA TYR A 268 -17.30 -5.97 -0.34
C TYR A 268 -17.71 -6.73 0.94
N PRO A 269 -18.72 -7.62 0.88
CA PRO A 269 -19.32 -8.25 2.06
C PRO A 269 -18.28 -8.99 2.91
N GLY A 270 -18.28 -8.71 4.22
CA GLY A 270 -17.41 -9.36 5.21
C GLY A 270 -15.94 -8.94 5.13
N PHE A 271 -15.60 -7.90 4.35
CA PHE A 271 -14.22 -7.41 4.34
C PHE A 271 -13.86 -6.81 5.69
N THR A 272 -12.75 -7.31 6.26
CA THR A 272 -12.17 -6.85 7.52
C THR A 272 -10.67 -6.66 7.33
N GLY A 273 -10.16 -5.44 7.58
CA GLY A 273 -8.77 -5.10 7.36
C GLY A 273 -8.53 -3.61 7.14
N VAL A 274 -7.59 -3.31 6.27
CA VAL A 274 -7.23 -1.95 5.86
C VAL A 274 -7.47 -1.82 4.36
N ALA A 275 -8.04 -0.70 3.94
CA ALA A 275 -8.23 -0.35 2.54
C ALA A 275 -7.56 1.00 2.22
N HIS A 276 -6.90 1.04 1.08
CA HIS A 276 -6.45 2.27 0.41
C HIS A 276 -7.29 2.45 -0.84
N HIS A 277 -8.11 3.50 -0.88
CA HIS A 277 -9.07 3.78 -1.94
C HIS A 277 -8.76 5.12 -2.60
N GLU A 278 -8.54 5.12 -3.91
CA GLU A 278 -8.33 6.32 -4.72
C GLU A 278 -9.63 6.77 -5.40
N VAL A 279 -9.90 8.07 -5.34
CA VAL A 279 -11.16 8.69 -5.77
C VAL A 279 -10.88 9.95 -6.59
N PHE A 280 -11.42 10.05 -7.78
CA PHE A 280 -11.48 11.32 -8.50
C PHE A 280 -12.68 12.13 -8.02
N MET A 281 -12.44 13.40 -7.64
CA MET A 281 -13.53 14.34 -7.41
C MET A 281 -13.77 15.12 -8.71
N SER A 282 -14.79 14.71 -9.45
CA SER A 282 -15.22 15.37 -10.68
C SER A 282 -16.29 16.43 -10.42
N PRO A 283 -16.64 17.31 -11.39
CA PRO A 283 -17.75 18.24 -11.24
C PRO A 283 -19.12 17.57 -10.98
N SER A 284 -19.28 16.31 -11.36
CA SER A 284 -20.51 15.52 -11.11
C SER A 284 -20.48 14.73 -9.80
N GLY A 285 -19.40 14.82 -9.03
CA GLY A 285 -19.21 14.10 -7.77
C GLY A 285 -18.05 13.10 -7.80
N PRO A 286 -17.93 12.27 -6.75
CA PRO A 286 -16.85 11.29 -6.65
C PRO A 286 -17.01 10.18 -7.68
N VAL A 287 -15.87 9.81 -8.30
CA VAL A 287 -15.75 8.71 -9.27
C VAL A 287 -14.62 7.81 -8.79
N PHE A 288 -14.87 6.52 -8.72
CA PHE A 288 -13.90 5.50 -8.30
C PHE A 288 -12.68 5.48 -9.21
N CYS A 289 -11.48 5.33 -8.64
CA CYS A 289 -10.24 5.10 -9.40
C CYS A 289 -9.71 3.68 -9.19
N GLU A 290 -9.33 3.34 -7.96
CA GLU A 290 -8.93 1.98 -7.55
C GLU A 290 -9.02 1.80 -6.03
N ILE A 291 -9.08 0.54 -5.57
CA ILE A 291 -9.02 0.20 -4.16
C ILE A 291 -8.09 -1.00 -3.94
N ALA A 292 -7.33 -0.99 -2.86
CA ALA A 292 -6.44 -2.08 -2.48
C ALA A 292 -6.69 -2.49 -1.02
N ALA A 293 -6.71 -3.80 -0.75
CA ALA A 293 -6.85 -4.35 0.61
C ALA A 293 -5.53 -4.28 1.39
N ARG A 294 -4.96 -3.09 1.53
CA ARG A 294 -3.73 -2.77 2.24
C ARG A 294 -3.64 -1.28 2.54
N ALA A 295 -2.66 -0.90 3.34
CA ALA A 295 -2.32 0.51 3.57
C ALA A 295 -1.78 1.20 2.30
N GLY A 296 -2.03 2.50 2.18
CA GLY A 296 -1.43 3.36 1.17
C GLY A 296 0.09 3.43 1.29
N GLY A 297 0.77 3.69 0.16
CA GLY A 297 2.22 3.84 0.12
C GLY A 297 2.69 5.27 0.47
N GLY A 298 4.00 5.50 0.31
CA GLY A 298 4.57 6.82 0.56
C GLY A 298 4.50 7.26 2.02
N GLY A 299 4.14 8.52 2.26
CA GLY A 299 3.96 9.09 3.60
C GLY A 299 2.58 8.88 4.22
N ILE A 300 1.67 8.14 3.56
CA ILE A 300 0.28 7.93 4.01
C ILE A 300 0.25 7.23 5.37
N LEU A 301 1.04 6.16 5.56
CA LEU A 301 1.17 5.48 6.85
C LEU A 301 1.58 6.43 7.99
N ALA A 302 2.57 7.27 7.74
CA ALA A 302 3.05 8.26 8.70
C ALA A 302 1.98 9.30 9.03
N GLY A 303 1.25 9.78 8.01
CA GLY A 303 0.13 10.70 8.16
C GLY A 303 -1.01 10.11 8.99
N PHE A 304 -1.45 8.89 8.66
CA PHE A 304 -2.48 8.18 9.41
C PHE A 304 -2.07 7.99 10.89
N ARG A 305 -0.83 7.51 11.11
CA ARG A 305 -0.29 7.32 12.46
C ARG A 305 -0.18 8.64 13.22
N SER A 306 0.26 9.69 12.59
CA SER A 306 0.36 11.02 13.22
C SER A 306 -1.00 11.53 13.72
N ARG A 307 -2.06 11.26 12.96
CA ARG A 307 -3.42 11.72 13.30
C ARG A 307 -4.17 10.81 14.26
N THR A 308 -3.95 9.49 14.20
CA THR A 308 -4.75 8.51 14.97
C THR A 308 -3.96 7.79 16.05
N GLY A 309 -2.63 7.83 16.00
CA GLY A 309 -1.77 7.00 16.84
C GLY A 309 -1.67 5.53 16.38
N ALA A 310 -2.45 5.08 15.41
CA ALA A 310 -2.47 3.70 14.94
C ALA A 310 -1.57 3.51 13.69
N ASN A 311 -0.93 2.35 13.60
CA ASN A 311 -0.20 1.93 12.40
C ASN A 311 -1.05 0.98 11.57
N LEU A 312 -1.31 1.34 10.30
CA LEU A 312 -2.19 0.56 9.42
C LEU A 312 -1.62 -0.84 9.11
N ASP A 313 -0.30 -1.01 9.05
CA ASP A 313 0.29 -2.35 8.87
C ASP A 313 0.06 -3.23 10.10
N GLU A 314 0.18 -2.68 11.32
CA GLU A 314 -0.18 -3.40 12.56
C GLU A 314 -1.67 -3.78 12.56
N VAL A 315 -2.55 -2.84 12.18
CA VAL A 315 -4.00 -3.09 12.07
C VAL A 315 -4.28 -4.23 11.08
N MET A 316 -3.66 -4.20 9.91
CA MET A 316 -3.83 -5.22 8.88
C MET A 316 -3.31 -6.59 9.32
N LEU A 317 -2.15 -6.64 9.97
CA LEU A 317 -1.61 -7.88 10.55
C LEU A 317 -2.59 -8.48 11.56
N ARG A 318 -3.10 -7.67 12.49
CA ARG A 318 -4.08 -8.12 13.49
C ARG A 318 -5.38 -8.59 12.87
N ALA A 319 -5.89 -7.87 11.87
CA ALA A 319 -7.09 -8.28 11.14
C ALA A 319 -6.94 -9.67 10.51
N GLN A 320 -5.79 -9.95 9.87
CA GLN A 320 -5.53 -11.26 9.26
C GLN A 320 -5.29 -12.38 10.29
N LEU A 321 -4.76 -12.05 11.47
CA LEU A 321 -4.56 -13.01 12.57
C LEU A 321 -5.84 -13.33 13.31
N GLU A 322 -6.62 -12.30 13.66
CA GLU A 322 -7.70 -12.38 14.65
C GLU A 322 -9.10 -12.31 14.01
N GLY A 323 -9.20 -11.90 12.73
CA GLY A 323 -10.48 -11.68 12.05
C GLY A 323 -11.21 -10.42 12.53
N SER A 324 -10.51 -9.55 13.27
CA SER A 324 -11.06 -8.28 13.78
C SER A 324 -9.98 -7.20 13.79
N VAL A 325 -10.41 -5.93 13.64
CA VAL A 325 -9.50 -4.79 13.73
C VAL A 325 -9.45 -4.24 15.16
N PRO A 326 -8.31 -3.72 15.62
CA PRO A 326 -8.24 -3.01 16.89
C PRO A 326 -9.02 -1.69 16.83
N HIS A 327 -9.42 -1.18 17.96
CA HIS A 327 -9.98 0.16 18.07
C HIS A 327 -8.93 1.21 17.65
N VAL A 328 -9.30 2.07 16.70
CA VAL A 328 -8.49 3.19 16.26
C VAL A 328 -9.14 4.49 16.73
N PRO A 329 -8.43 5.37 17.46
CA PRO A 329 -8.96 6.66 17.88
C PRO A 329 -9.37 7.55 16.70
N ALA A 330 -10.32 8.47 16.95
CA ALA A 330 -10.65 9.50 15.98
C ALA A 330 -9.41 10.33 15.60
N PRO A 331 -9.28 10.77 14.34
CA PRO A 331 -8.15 11.55 13.90
C PRO A 331 -8.03 12.87 14.68
N ALA A 332 -6.79 13.22 15.08
CA ALA A 332 -6.49 14.50 15.69
C ALA A 332 -6.74 15.66 14.66
N PRO A 333 -7.04 16.88 15.13
CA PRO A 333 -7.44 17.98 14.25
C PRO A 333 -6.31 18.56 13.38
N HIS A 334 -5.04 18.33 13.73
CA HIS A 334 -3.94 18.79 12.89
C HIS A 334 -3.93 18.06 11.54
N LEU A 335 -3.49 18.78 10.51
CA LEU A 335 -3.31 18.23 9.18
C LEU A 335 -1.90 17.64 9.01
N THR A 336 -1.80 16.67 8.13
CA THR A 336 -0.53 16.05 7.73
C THR A 336 -0.34 16.17 6.23
N GLY A 337 0.87 16.02 5.77
CA GLY A 337 1.20 15.88 4.37
C GLY A 337 2.56 15.25 4.22
N PHE A 338 2.91 14.85 3.02
CA PHE A 338 4.25 14.36 2.73
C PHE A 338 4.73 14.79 1.35
N THR A 339 6.02 14.74 1.14
CA THR A 339 6.65 14.91 -0.17
C THR A 339 7.53 13.70 -0.47
N ALA A 340 7.34 13.11 -1.65
CA ALA A 340 8.25 12.14 -2.23
C ALA A 340 9.20 12.88 -3.17
N LEU A 341 10.51 12.69 -3.00
CA LEU A 341 11.58 13.34 -3.74
C LEU A 341 12.30 12.32 -4.61
N TYR A 342 12.51 12.66 -5.85
CA TYR A 342 13.23 11.83 -6.84
C TYR A 342 14.58 12.43 -7.17
N ALA A 343 15.51 11.58 -7.62
CA ALA A 343 16.85 11.98 -7.99
C ALA A 343 17.14 11.67 -9.47
N GLU A 344 18.06 12.42 -10.05
CA GLU A 344 18.61 12.09 -11.37
C GLU A 344 19.28 10.71 -11.34
N PRO A 345 19.14 9.92 -12.43
CA PRO A 345 19.86 8.66 -12.57
C PRO A 345 21.37 8.84 -12.42
N GLY A 346 22.03 7.90 -11.74
CA GLY A 346 23.47 7.95 -11.52
C GLY A 346 23.86 7.51 -10.11
N ARG A 347 25.12 7.69 -9.76
CA ARG A 347 25.66 7.34 -8.44
C ARG A 347 25.42 8.47 -7.44
N VAL A 348 24.80 8.14 -6.31
CA VAL A 348 24.55 9.08 -5.21
C VAL A 348 25.86 9.52 -4.58
N LEU A 349 26.13 10.83 -4.55
CA LEU A 349 27.37 11.39 -4.03
C LEU A 349 27.40 11.49 -2.51
N ARG A 350 26.24 11.65 -1.88
CA ARG A 350 26.07 11.70 -0.43
C ARG A 350 24.63 11.35 -0.05
N THR A 351 24.48 10.73 1.10
CA THR A 351 23.15 10.49 1.67
C THR A 351 22.40 11.81 1.90
N PRO A 352 21.12 11.93 1.49
CA PRO A 352 20.32 13.13 1.74
C PRO A 352 20.21 13.43 3.24
N VAL A 353 20.25 14.71 3.57
CA VAL A 353 20.08 15.18 4.96
C VAL A 353 18.73 15.87 5.08
N VAL A 354 17.92 15.38 6.01
CA VAL A 354 16.63 15.99 6.35
C VAL A 354 16.86 17.04 7.44
N PRO A 355 16.28 18.24 7.32
CA PRO A 355 16.37 19.26 8.36
C PRO A 355 15.76 18.78 9.69
N ASP A 356 16.35 19.19 10.80
CA ASP A 356 15.79 18.95 12.13
C ASP A 356 14.74 20.03 12.44
N GLU A 357 13.47 19.70 12.21
CA GLU A 357 12.34 20.62 12.38
C GLU A 357 11.22 19.94 13.19
N PRO A 358 10.63 20.60 14.19
CA PRO A 358 9.67 19.98 15.10
C PRO A 358 8.31 19.60 14.44
N TRP A 359 8.09 20.07 13.22
CA TRP A 359 6.91 19.78 12.43
C TRP A 359 7.11 18.62 11.43
N ILE A 360 8.32 18.07 11.30
CA ILE A 360 8.57 16.81 10.59
C ILE A 360 8.14 15.68 11.50
N THR A 361 7.26 14.83 11.01
CA THR A 361 6.73 13.69 11.76
C THR A 361 7.47 12.40 11.46
N GLU A 362 7.98 12.27 10.23
CA GLU A 362 8.76 11.11 9.79
C GLU A 362 9.61 11.47 8.57
N ALA A 363 10.76 10.83 8.46
CA ALA A 363 11.60 10.91 7.28
C ALA A 363 12.12 9.51 6.92
N GLN A 364 11.90 9.11 5.68
CA GLN A 364 12.42 7.89 5.09
C GLN A 364 13.46 8.27 4.03
N ILE A 365 14.73 7.98 4.30
CA ILE A 365 15.80 8.10 3.34
C ILE A 365 16.00 6.74 2.69
N LEU A 366 15.72 6.66 1.41
CA LEU A 366 15.64 5.40 0.65
C LEU A 366 16.91 5.12 -0.18
N VAL A 367 17.84 6.07 -0.18
CA VAL A 367 19.11 5.99 -0.90
C VAL A 367 20.28 6.41 -0.01
N GLY A 368 21.43 5.77 -0.19
CA GLY A 368 22.68 6.08 0.51
C GLY A 368 23.80 6.52 -0.43
N GLU A 369 24.87 7.08 0.14
CA GLU A 369 26.08 7.38 -0.62
C GLU A 369 26.60 6.14 -1.33
N GLY A 370 26.90 6.28 -2.61
CA GLY A 370 27.42 5.19 -3.47
C GLY A 370 26.32 4.37 -4.17
N ASP A 371 25.06 4.49 -3.81
CA ASP A 371 23.96 3.79 -4.49
C ASP A 371 23.88 4.21 -5.97
N LEU A 372 23.62 3.25 -6.85
CA LEU A 372 23.39 3.50 -8.26
C LEU A 372 21.88 3.55 -8.55
N LEU A 373 21.41 4.72 -8.97
CA LEU A 373 20.01 4.94 -9.26
C LEU A 373 19.72 4.79 -10.76
N ALA A 374 18.73 3.96 -11.10
CA ALA A 374 18.12 3.92 -12.42
C ALA A 374 17.07 5.04 -12.56
N PRO A 375 16.65 5.38 -13.79
CA PRO A 375 15.48 6.24 -13.97
C PRO A 375 14.25 5.68 -13.23
N PRO A 376 13.50 6.50 -12.48
CA PRO A 376 12.33 6.03 -11.76
C PRO A 376 11.25 5.57 -12.75
N THR A 377 10.62 4.44 -12.45
CA THR A 377 9.59 3.81 -13.28
C THR A 377 8.21 3.83 -12.62
N ARG A 378 8.17 4.18 -11.34
CA ARG A 378 6.94 4.21 -10.53
C ARG A 378 7.10 5.17 -9.35
N TYR A 379 5.98 5.49 -8.74
CA TYR A 379 5.91 6.38 -7.59
C TYR A 379 6.83 5.96 -6.42
N SER A 380 6.93 4.66 -6.13
CA SER A 380 7.74 4.13 -5.02
C SER A 380 9.26 4.17 -5.24
N ASP A 381 9.74 4.61 -6.40
CA ASP A 381 11.17 4.77 -6.69
C ASP A 381 11.69 6.12 -6.17
N ALA A 382 11.00 6.73 -5.21
CA ALA A 382 11.46 7.94 -4.53
C ALA A 382 12.79 7.71 -3.79
N ALA A 383 13.65 8.72 -3.77
CA ALA A 383 14.92 8.69 -3.05
C ALA A 383 14.77 9.12 -1.58
N ALA A 384 13.74 9.93 -1.29
CA ALA A 384 13.37 10.30 0.08
C ALA A 384 11.87 10.58 0.16
N ILE A 385 11.26 10.29 1.32
CA ILE A 385 9.88 10.63 1.65
C ILE A 385 9.89 11.30 3.01
N VAL A 386 9.36 12.53 3.09
CA VAL A 386 9.32 13.29 4.33
C VAL A 386 7.91 13.73 4.63
N SER A 387 7.42 13.35 5.81
CA SER A 387 6.08 13.63 6.30
C SER A 387 6.11 14.78 7.31
N VAL A 388 5.12 15.65 7.23
CA VAL A 388 4.98 16.84 8.05
C VAL A 388 3.59 16.94 8.66
N ARG A 389 3.46 17.78 9.70
CA ARG A 389 2.17 18.19 10.25
C ARG A 389 2.03 19.72 10.26
N GLY A 390 0.81 20.21 10.31
CA GLY A 390 0.49 21.64 10.43
C GLY A 390 -0.95 21.84 10.91
N ASP A 391 -1.29 23.06 11.31
CA ASP A 391 -2.64 23.40 11.79
C ASP A 391 -3.58 23.76 10.64
N THR A 392 -3.01 24.17 9.48
CA THR A 392 -3.77 24.48 8.26
C THR A 392 -3.11 23.87 7.03
N GLU A 393 -3.89 23.75 5.95
CA GLU A 393 -3.40 23.26 4.67
C GLU A 393 -2.27 24.12 4.12
N GLU A 394 -2.37 25.46 4.23
CA GLU A 394 -1.34 26.39 3.78
C GLU A 394 -0.03 26.18 4.53
N GLN A 395 -0.07 25.90 5.85
CA GLN A 395 1.14 25.60 6.61
C GLN A 395 1.79 24.29 6.15
N VAL A 396 0.98 23.25 5.94
CA VAL A 396 1.48 21.96 5.45
C VAL A 396 2.13 22.15 4.08
N MET A 397 1.45 22.82 3.15
CA MET A 397 1.94 23.08 1.80
C MET A 397 3.25 23.91 1.80
N ALA A 398 3.34 24.93 2.62
CA ALA A 398 4.56 25.74 2.76
C ALA A 398 5.74 24.91 3.29
N ARG A 399 5.50 24.01 4.27
CA ARG A 399 6.49 23.09 4.82
C ARG A 399 6.98 22.08 3.78
N LEU A 400 6.06 21.51 2.99
CA LEU A 400 6.39 20.58 1.90
C LEU A 400 7.23 21.26 0.81
N ALA A 401 6.88 22.49 0.41
CA ALA A 401 7.66 23.25 -0.55
C ALA A 401 9.08 23.56 -0.04
N ALA A 402 9.20 23.99 1.22
CA ALA A 402 10.50 24.27 1.85
C ALA A 402 11.39 23.03 1.93
N LEU A 403 10.83 21.84 2.17
CA LEU A 403 11.59 20.59 2.17
C LEU A 403 12.09 20.22 0.78
N ALA A 404 11.27 20.37 -0.25
CA ALA A 404 11.68 20.09 -1.62
C ALA A 404 12.85 20.98 -2.09
N GLU A 405 12.96 22.21 -1.58
CA GLU A 405 14.08 23.12 -1.86
C GLU A 405 15.33 22.81 -1.01
N ARG A 406 15.16 22.35 0.22
CA ARG A 406 16.25 22.16 1.20
C ARG A 406 16.91 20.78 1.12
N ILE A 407 16.20 19.76 0.66
CA ILE A 407 16.71 18.39 0.57
C ILE A 407 17.30 18.18 -0.81
N SER A 408 18.63 18.05 -0.87
CA SER A 408 19.37 17.80 -2.11
C SER A 408 19.80 16.33 -2.17
N ILE A 409 19.62 15.72 -3.34
CA ILE A 409 20.02 14.35 -3.64
C ILE A 409 20.98 14.41 -4.84
N PRO A 410 22.27 14.79 -4.62
CA PRO A 410 23.20 14.95 -5.71
C PRO A 410 23.65 13.60 -6.25
N THR A 411 23.62 13.45 -7.57
CA THR A 411 24.09 12.28 -8.29
C THR A 411 25.15 12.66 -9.32
N VAL A 412 25.95 11.70 -9.76
CA VAL A 412 26.86 11.82 -10.90
C VAL A 412 26.52 10.70 -11.89
N PRO A 413 26.39 11.00 -13.19
CA PRO A 413 26.17 9.97 -14.19
C PRO A 413 27.24 8.90 -14.11
N GLU A 414 26.87 7.63 -14.26
CA GLU A 414 27.85 6.57 -14.40
C GLU A 414 28.54 6.77 -15.75
N SER A 415 29.88 6.90 -15.72
CA SER A 415 30.67 7.03 -16.95
C SER A 415 30.43 5.79 -17.81
N ALA A 416 29.95 5.97 -19.03
CA ALA A 416 29.69 4.92 -20.01
C ALA A 416 30.97 4.13 -20.36
#